data_8553561c522a2c2bdf2d0d86a8f7fe85
#
_entry.id   8553561c522a2c2bdf2d0d86a8f7fe85
#
_cell.length_a   1.000
_cell.length_b   1.000
_cell.length_c   1.000
_cell.angle_alpha   90.00
_cell.angle_beta   90.00
_cell.angle_gamma   90.00
#
_symmetry.space_group_name_H-M   'P 1'
#
loop_
_entity.id
_entity.type
_entity.pdbx_description
1 polymer ?
#
loop_
_entity_poly.entity_id
_entity_poly.type
_entity_poly.pdbx_seq_one_letter_code
_entity_poly.pdbx_strand_id
1 'polypeptide(L)'
;MVFTGDGQGINGTGGYAFRIKGGNRVEKAKIILTAIVSSVLIVGGIFLAANPIMIIGVFARVLGILLTIFGSVRILFFLFVRDNAPHITASTIVIGLITLGCGIFLLAYPGVIDQVVRITLAVWLFFSGGVSLLTAYSYHANDEKKWVPALIWGILLMAAFLALLTAQELWVFVLSTFVAAYCIMLGFTALLRLFMIVNQKNKKRKNIPLPFFVEAALPKATLEWVKSTFEGDADESDGEVVTSGNIPKGPTDIEILVHLSDIGTNALGHVDLVVDGQVFSYGNYDHDPKQTRLFGLFWDGVFAVCGREKYIKFSLDSARKTIIGYELQLSGEDEERVKANIADFLKDCEPWEPQEPQKNGYARALARQGAKLFKVKQGKYKTYFMLNTNCALLLEDFLAGTSIPKARVFGGVMTPGALLSMYENELKRPGSPVVGRTLYVSERMASAQKKKTHEGLLDLKDFIQHELEERKIKKHPD
;
A
#
# COMPACT_ATOMS: atom_id res chain seq x y z
N MET A 1 -3.18 -59.39 -18.52
CA MET A 1 -3.56 -60.10 -17.30
C MET A 1 -4.60 -59.28 -16.59
N VAL A 2 -5.80 -59.84 -16.55
CA VAL A 2 -7.01 -59.29 -15.92
C VAL A 2 -6.98 -59.65 -14.44
N PHE A 3 -7.23 -58.70 -13.56
CA PHE A 3 -7.79 -59.01 -12.24
C PHE A 3 -8.90 -58.01 -11.90
N THR A 4 -10.09 -58.56 -11.88
CA THR A 4 -11.30 -58.05 -11.27
C THR A 4 -11.24 -58.27 -9.76
N GLY A 5 -11.75 -57.33 -8.96
CA GLY A 5 -11.87 -57.51 -7.52
C GLY A 5 -12.67 -56.37 -6.88
N ASP A 6 -13.79 -56.77 -6.41
CA ASP A 6 -14.99 -56.16 -5.88
C ASP A 6 -14.84 -55.00 -4.89
N GLY A 7 -15.90 -54.22 -4.86
CA GLY A 7 -16.12 -53.07 -3.99
C GLY A 7 -16.27 -53.41 -2.52
N GLN A 8 -15.87 -52.51 -1.70
CA GLN A 8 -16.48 -52.21 -0.40
C GLN A 8 -16.21 -50.74 -0.06
N GLY A 9 -17.31 -50.03 0.24
CA GLY A 9 -17.25 -48.64 0.66
C GLY A 9 -16.54 -48.48 2.00
N ILE A 10 -15.66 -47.48 2.06
CA ILE A 10 -15.15 -46.98 3.32
C ILE A 10 -15.41 -45.46 3.35
N ASN A 11 -16.47 -45.11 4.08
CA ASN A 11 -16.61 -43.80 4.66
C ASN A 11 -15.45 -43.56 5.64
N GLY A 12 -14.54 -42.70 5.27
CA GLY A 12 -13.40 -42.36 6.11
C GLY A 12 -13.00 -40.90 5.89
N THR A 13 -13.69 -39.97 6.55
CA THR A 13 -13.23 -38.61 6.79
C THR A 13 -11.99 -38.64 7.69
N GLY A 14 -10.87 -39.03 7.11
CA GLY A 14 -9.55 -39.01 7.76
C GLY A 14 -8.86 -37.69 7.48
N GLY A 15 -9.27 -36.63 8.19
CA GLY A 15 -8.49 -35.40 8.25
C GLY A 15 -7.14 -35.68 8.91
N TYR A 16 -6.07 -35.64 8.13
CA TYR A 16 -4.71 -35.66 8.67
C TYR A 16 -4.45 -34.38 9.47
N ALA A 17 -4.81 -34.43 10.77
CA ALA A 17 -4.42 -33.42 11.73
C ALA A 17 -2.90 -33.57 11.96
N PHE A 18 -2.10 -32.81 11.23
CA PHE A 18 -0.67 -32.65 11.50
C PHE A 18 -0.51 -31.91 12.83
N ARG A 19 -0.49 -32.68 13.93
CA ARG A 19 -0.35 -32.16 15.29
C ARG A 19 1.11 -31.84 15.53
N ILE A 20 1.54 -30.59 15.19
CA ILE A 20 2.86 -30.08 15.52
C ILE A 20 2.95 -29.99 17.05
N LYS A 21 3.64 -30.96 17.68
CA LYS A 21 3.87 -31.05 19.14
C LYS A 21 4.60 -29.80 19.74
N GLY A 22 5.09 -28.85 18.92
CA GLY A 22 5.74 -27.60 19.32
C GLY A 22 4.84 -26.37 19.42
N GLY A 23 3.63 -26.39 18.84
CA GLY A 23 2.74 -25.22 18.72
C GLY A 23 2.28 -24.64 20.06
N ASN A 24 2.11 -25.48 21.08
CA ASN A 24 1.62 -25.03 22.39
C ASN A 24 2.63 -24.18 23.20
N ARG A 25 3.94 -24.35 23.02
CA ARG A 25 4.96 -23.55 23.74
C ARG A 25 5.15 -22.18 23.11
N VAL A 26 5.21 -22.10 21.80
CA VAL A 26 5.38 -20.84 21.05
C VAL A 26 4.13 -19.95 21.19
N GLU A 27 2.94 -20.55 21.19
CA GLU A 27 1.70 -19.82 21.36
C GLU A 27 1.53 -19.26 22.80
N LYS A 28 1.87 -20.05 23.81
CA LYS A 28 1.94 -19.59 25.21
C LYS A 28 2.97 -18.47 25.39
N ALA A 29 4.16 -18.61 24.81
CA ALA A 29 5.19 -17.57 24.90
C ALA A 29 4.72 -16.24 24.24
N LYS A 30 4.05 -16.29 23.09
CA LYS A 30 3.45 -15.10 22.45
C LYS A 30 2.37 -14.46 23.33
N ILE A 31 1.50 -15.26 23.97
CA ILE A 31 0.46 -14.77 24.88
C ILE A 31 1.10 -14.05 26.07
N ILE A 32 2.08 -14.67 26.72
CA ILE A 32 2.79 -14.10 27.87
C ILE A 32 3.51 -12.81 27.47
N LEU A 33 4.26 -12.83 26.35
CA LEU A 33 4.97 -11.66 25.85
C LEU A 33 4.00 -10.50 25.54
N THR A 34 2.87 -10.79 24.90
CA THR A 34 1.85 -9.77 24.60
C THR A 34 1.25 -9.20 25.88
N ALA A 35 0.97 -10.04 26.88
CA ALA A 35 0.46 -9.58 28.17
C ALA A 35 1.47 -8.67 28.89
N ILE A 36 2.75 -9.06 28.91
CA ILE A 36 3.83 -8.26 29.51
C ILE A 36 3.96 -6.91 28.79
N VAL A 37 4.08 -6.92 27.47
CA VAL A 37 4.21 -5.69 26.66
C VAL A 37 3.00 -4.77 26.86
N SER A 38 1.79 -5.32 26.89
CA SER A 38 0.57 -4.55 27.12
C SER A 38 0.54 -3.91 28.51
N SER A 39 0.95 -4.67 29.53
CA SER A 39 1.03 -4.16 30.91
C SER A 39 2.10 -3.06 31.04
N VAL A 40 3.26 -3.24 30.43
CA VAL A 40 4.33 -2.23 30.39
C VAL A 40 3.85 -0.96 29.68
N LEU A 41 3.10 -1.08 28.59
CA LEU A 41 2.54 0.08 27.88
C LEU A 41 1.52 0.84 28.74
N ILE A 42 0.64 0.14 29.46
CA ILE A 42 -0.36 0.79 30.33
C ILE A 42 0.33 1.47 31.52
N VAL A 43 1.18 0.75 32.25
CA VAL A 43 1.89 1.30 33.42
C VAL A 43 2.82 2.43 33.00
N GLY A 44 3.56 2.25 31.89
CA GLY A 44 4.40 3.28 31.30
C GLY A 44 3.59 4.51 30.91
N GLY A 45 2.44 4.35 30.24
CA GLY A 45 1.54 5.45 29.87
C GLY A 45 1.03 6.22 31.09
N ILE A 46 0.61 5.53 32.16
CA ILE A 46 0.19 6.18 33.42
C ILE A 46 1.35 6.96 34.05
N PHE A 47 2.55 6.36 34.09
CA PHE A 47 3.75 7.04 34.60
C PHE A 47 4.10 8.28 33.80
N LEU A 48 3.98 8.23 32.47
CA LEU A 48 4.21 9.34 31.56
C LEU A 48 3.19 10.46 31.74
N ALA A 49 1.92 10.12 31.96
CA ALA A 49 0.88 11.10 32.27
C ALA A 49 1.16 11.87 33.59
N ALA A 50 1.72 11.16 34.57
CA ALA A 50 2.08 11.74 35.86
C ALA A 50 3.36 12.60 35.82
N ASN A 51 4.27 12.36 34.86
CA ASN A 51 5.57 13.00 34.77
C ASN A 51 5.87 13.51 33.35
N PRO A 52 5.12 14.49 32.82
CA PRO A 52 5.21 14.92 31.41
C PRO A 52 6.60 15.41 30.98
N ILE A 53 7.35 16.07 31.87
CA ILE A 53 8.67 16.64 31.55
C ILE A 53 9.77 15.56 31.46
N MET A 54 9.65 14.46 32.20
CA MET A 54 10.64 13.37 32.18
C MET A 54 10.67 12.59 30.86
N ILE A 55 9.58 12.58 30.11
CA ILE A 55 9.36 11.69 28.95
C ILE A 55 10.43 11.89 27.88
N ILE A 56 10.74 13.14 27.55
CA ILE A 56 11.66 13.49 26.46
C ILE A 56 13.09 13.13 26.83
N GLY A 57 13.49 13.48 28.07
CA GLY A 57 14.82 13.18 28.55
C GLY A 57 15.10 11.67 28.70
N VAL A 58 14.12 10.90 29.18
CA VAL A 58 14.22 9.42 29.28
C VAL A 58 14.26 8.81 27.88
N PHE A 59 13.34 9.22 26.99
CA PHE A 59 13.28 8.72 25.63
C PHE A 59 14.57 9.01 24.86
N ALA A 60 15.10 10.25 24.96
CA ALA A 60 16.36 10.64 24.34
C ALA A 60 17.53 9.77 24.81
N ARG A 61 17.65 9.55 26.12
CA ARG A 61 18.71 8.71 26.69
C ARG A 61 18.59 7.25 26.27
N VAL A 62 17.39 6.67 26.34
CA VAL A 62 17.14 5.28 25.93
C VAL A 62 17.47 5.10 24.46
N LEU A 63 17.00 6.01 23.59
CA LEU A 63 17.31 5.99 22.15
C LEU A 63 18.81 6.17 21.89
N GLY A 64 19.46 7.09 22.61
CA GLY A 64 20.91 7.33 22.53
C GLY A 64 21.71 6.07 22.91
N ILE A 65 21.34 5.38 24.01
CA ILE A 65 21.96 4.11 24.42
C ILE A 65 21.76 3.04 23.33
N LEU A 66 20.54 2.86 22.84
CA LEU A 66 20.25 1.86 21.81
C LEU A 66 21.03 2.10 20.53
N LEU A 67 21.09 3.36 20.04
CA LEU A 67 21.86 3.72 18.85
C LEU A 67 23.37 3.52 19.06
N THR A 68 23.88 3.85 20.26
CA THR A 68 25.30 3.63 20.61
C THR A 68 25.64 2.14 20.59
N ILE A 69 24.83 1.30 21.20
CA ILE A 69 25.01 -0.15 21.21
C ILE A 69 24.92 -0.69 19.80
N PHE A 70 23.89 -0.31 19.03
CA PHE A 70 23.67 -0.82 17.67
C PHE A 70 24.76 -0.40 16.69
N GLY A 71 25.22 0.86 16.78
CA GLY A 71 26.34 1.38 16.01
C GLY A 71 27.65 0.66 16.35
N SER A 72 27.92 0.44 17.64
CA SER A 72 29.10 -0.30 18.10
C SER A 72 29.09 -1.76 17.61
N VAL A 73 27.97 -2.46 17.80
CA VAL A 73 27.81 -3.85 17.32
C VAL A 73 28.04 -3.92 15.81
N ARG A 74 27.51 -2.99 15.02
CA ARG A 74 27.69 -2.94 13.57
C ARG A 74 29.13 -2.75 13.14
N ILE A 75 29.87 -1.89 13.85
CA ILE A 75 31.30 -1.66 13.62
C ILE A 75 32.11 -2.90 14.00
N LEU A 76 31.84 -3.50 15.16
CA LEU A 76 32.49 -4.74 15.59
C LEU A 76 32.22 -5.87 14.62
N PHE A 77 30.97 -6.02 14.15
CA PHE A 77 30.60 -7.04 13.18
C PHE A 77 31.39 -6.87 11.87
N PHE A 78 31.55 -5.62 11.39
CA PHE A 78 32.38 -5.34 10.22
C PHE A 78 33.85 -5.73 10.47
N LEU A 79 34.43 -5.40 11.63
CA LEU A 79 35.83 -5.68 11.91
C LEU A 79 36.15 -7.16 12.07
N PHE A 80 35.24 -7.94 12.69
CA PHE A 80 35.51 -9.34 13.02
C PHE A 80 34.94 -10.36 12.04
N VAL A 81 33.96 -10.00 11.21
CA VAL A 81 33.23 -10.95 10.34
C VAL A 81 33.48 -10.69 8.86
N ARG A 82 34.07 -9.55 8.49
CA ARG A 82 34.31 -9.13 7.09
C ARG A 82 34.97 -10.23 6.24
N ASP A 83 36.01 -10.90 6.76
CA ASP A 83 36.80 -11.85 6.00
C ASP A 83 36.02 -13.14 5.65
N ASN A 84 34.94 -13.44 6.40
CA ASN A 84 34.11 -14.63 6.22
C ASN A 84 32.76 -14.33 5.54
N ALA A 85 32.46 -13.04 5.24
CA ALA A 85 31.17 -12.65 4.70
C ALA A 85 31.34 -11.55 3.62
N PRO A 86 31.49 -11.91 2.35
CA PRO A 86 31.73 -10.96 1.24
C PRO A 86 30.59 -9.95 1.00
N HIS A 87 29.43 -10.16 1.61
CA HIS A 87 28.29 -9.23 1.53
C HIS A 87 28.39 -8.02 2.47
N ILE A 88 29.41 -8.00 3.35
CA ILE A 88 29.61 -6.87 4.28
C ILE A 88 30.44 -5.80 3.57
N THR A 89 29.74 -4.78 3.07
CA THR A 89 30.33 -3.67 2.30
C THR A 89 30.84 -2.53 3.18
N ALA A 90 31.65 -1.65 2.61
CA ALA A 90 32.11 -0.43 3.29
C ALA A 90 30.95 0.46 3.81
N SER A 91 29.76 0.35 3.22
CA SER A 91 28.55 1.04 3.71
C SER A 91 28.16 0.60 5.12
N THR A 92 28.46 -0.62 5.52
CA THR A 92 28.16 -1.14 6.88
C THR A 92 28.92 -0.36 7.96
N ILE A 93 30.21 -0.09 7.74
CA ILE A 93 31.02 0.70 8.70
C ILE A 93 30.58 2.17 8.71
N VAL A 94 30.31 2.76 7.55
CA VAL A 94 29.84 4.16 7.46
C VAL A 94 28.53 4.34 8.21
N ILE A 95 27.54 3.46 7.98
CA ILE A 95 26.27 3.49 8.70
C ILE A 95 26.49 3.23 10.20
N GLY A 96 27.40 2.31 10.57
CA GLY A 96 27.76 2.03 11.96
C GLY A 96 28.33 3.26 12.66
N LEU A 97 29.27 3.98 12.02
CA LEU A 97 29.86 5.21 12.54
C LEU A 97 28.83 6.34 12.69
N ILE A 98 27.98 6.53 11.68
CA ILE A 98 26.88 7.53 11.73
C ILE A 98 25.95 7.19 12.89
N THR A 99 25.52 5.92 13.02
CA THR A 99 24.61 5.47 14.07
C THR A 99 25.21 5.64 15.46
N LEU A 100 26.50 5.29 15.61
CA LEU A 100 27.25 5.49 16.85
C LEU A 100 27.38 6.99 17.21
N GLY A 101 27.76 7.82 16.22
CA GLY A 101 27.86 9.25 16.40
C GLY A 101 26.53 9.90 16.80
N CYS A 102 25.42 9.51 16.15
CA CYS A 102 24.08 9.94 16.54
C CYS A 102 23.71 9.51 17.96
N GLY A 103 24.06 8.27 18.35
CA GLY A 103 23.82 7.77 19.71
C GLY A 103 24.56 8.59 20.77
N ILE A 104 25.85 8.82 20.58
CA ILE A 104 26.68 9.63 21.50
C ILE A 104 26.16 11.09 21.53
N PHE A 105 25.81 11.66 20.39
CA PHE A 105 25.27 13.02 20.29
C PHE A 105 23.97 13.16 21.08
N LEU A 106 23.06 12.20 20.99
CA LEU A 106 21.80 12.21 21.75
C LEU A 106 22.01 12.04 23.25
N LEU A 107 23.02 11.30 23.67
CA LEU A 107 23.38 11.20 25.10
C LEU A 107 23.96 12.50 25.63
N ALA A 108 24.76 13.21 24.82
CA ALA A 108 25.36 14.50 25.18
C ALA A 108 24.35 15.65 25.16
N TYR A 109 23.43 15.64 24.20
CA TYR A 109 22.46 16.71 23.94
C TYR A 109 21.02 16.20 23.86
N PRO A 110 20.44 15.67 24.96
CA PRO A 110 19.09 15.08 24.93
C PRO A 110 17.98 16.07 24.56
N GLY A 111 18.20 17.38 24.75
CA GLY A 111 17.25 18.44 24.39
C GLY A 111 17.04 18.63 22.87
N VAL A 112 17.95 18.09 22.02
CA VAL A 112 17.77 18.16 20.58
C VAL A 112 16.57 17.35 20.13
N ILE A 113 16.27 16.22 20.79
CA ILE A 113 15.06 15.42 20.49
C ILE A 113 13.80 16.25 20.69
N ASP A 114 13.76 17.09 21.70
CA ASP A 114 12.65 17.99 21.95
C ASP A 114 12.33 18.85 20.72
N GLN A 115 13.35 19.51 20.17
CA GLN A 115 13.18 20.35 19.00
C GLN A 115 12.80 19.55 17.75
N VAL A 116 13.46 18.40 17.52
CA VAL A 116 13.17 17.54 16.35
C VAL A 116 11.73 17.03 16.39
N VAL A 117 11.26 16.54 17.54
CA VAL A 117 9.89 16.05 17.68
C VAL A 117 8.89 17.20 17.52
N ARG A 118 9.17 18.36 18.10
CA ARG A 118 8.33 19.55 17.98
C ARG A 118 8.19 20.01 16.52
N ILE A 119 9.31 20.12 15.79
CA ILE A 119 9.28 20.51 14.38
C ILE A 119 8.54 19.46 13.54
N THR A 120 8.81 18.18 13.77
CA THR A 120 8.14 17.09 13.04
C THR A 120 6.63 17.12 13.27
N LEU A 121 6.21 17.32 14.52
CA LEU A 121 4.79 17.42 14.86
C LEU A 121 4.15 18.69 14.28
N ALA A 122 4.87 19.82 14.31
CA ALA A 122 4.42 21.07 13.70
C ALA A 122 4.19 20.89 12.19
N VAL A 123 5.15 20.30 11.49
CA VAL A 123 5.04 20.00 10.07
C VAL A 123 3.85 19.08 9.80
N TRP A 124 3.68 18.04 10.61
CA TRP A 124 2.54 17.13 10.48
C TRP A 124 1.19 17.83 10.70
N LEU A 125 1.06 18.68 11.73
CA LEU A 125 -0.15 19.47 12.02
C LEU A 125 -0.46 20.44 10.89
N PHE A 126 0.55 21.13 10.35
CA PHE A 126 0.40 22.03 9.21
C PHE A 126 -0.17 21.29 7.99
N PHE A 127 0.45 20.19 7.58
CA PHE A 127 -0.03 19.42 6.44
C PHE A 127 -1.41 18.79 6.68
N SER A 128 -1.63 18.21 7.86
CA SER A 128 -2.93 17.63 8.21
C SER A 128 -4.05 18.67 8.26
N GLY A 129 -3.76 19.85 8.82
CA GLY A 129 -4.67 20.97 8.85
C GLY A 129 -4.97 21.49 7.44
N GLY A 130 -3.93 21.65 6.61
CA GLY A 130 -4.06 22.05 5.21
C GLY A 130 -4.92 21.07 4.40
N VAL A 131 -4.67 19.77 4.52
CA VAL A 131 -5.49 18.74 3.86
C VAL A 131 -6.94 18.79 4.35
N SER A 132 -7.16 18.98 5.65
CA SER A 132 -8.53 19.11 6.20
C SER A 132 -9.27 20.33 5.64
N LEU A 133 -8.60 21.48 5.52
CA LEU A 133 -9.18 22.69 4.93
C LEU A 133 -9.48 22.50 3.44
N LEU A 134 -8.57 21.87 2.69
CA LEU A 134 -8.82 21.51 1.29
C LEU A 134 -9.98 20.52 1.14
N THR A 135 -10.09 19.56 2.06
CA THR A 135 -11.22 18.63 2.12
C THR A 135 -12.54 19.36 2.38
N ALA A 136 -12.55 20.33 3.32
CA ALA A 136 -13.71 21.16 3.58
C ALA A 136 -14.15 21.95 2.34
N TYR A 137 -13.17 22.53 1.63
CA TYR A 137 -13.42 23.19 0.35
C TYR A 137 -14.02 22.24 -0.70
N SER A 138 -13.47 21.04 -0.83
CA SER A 138 -13.99 20.01 -1.74
C SER A 138 -15.43 19.65 -1.42
N TYR A 139 -15.74 19.38 -0.15
CA TYR A 139 -17.11 19.08 0.28
C TYR A 139 -18.08 20.25 0.02
N HIS A 140 -17.64 21.48 0.29
CA HIS A 140 -18.45 22.66 0.00
C HIS A 140 -18.70 22.81 -1.51
N ALA A 141 -17.69 22.63 -2.35
CA ALA A 141 -17.82 22.68 -3.82
C ALA A 141 -18.72 21.58 -4.40
N ASN A 142 -18.88 20.48 -3.67
CA ASN A 142 -19.71 19.33 -4.02
C ASN A 142 -21.10 19.35 -3.33
N ASP A 143 -21.45 20.44 -2.66
CA ASP A 143 -22.70 20.60 -1.90
C ASP A 143 -22.90 19.55 -0.77
N GLU A 144 -21.80 18.98 -0.27
CA GLU A 144 -21.80 17.99 0.80
C GLU A 144 -21.89 18.63 2.18
N LYS A 145 -22.85 18.21 3.01
CA LYS A 145 -23.06 18.77 4.35
C LYS A 145 -21.89 18.59 5.32
N LYS A 146 -20.95 17.70 5.00
CA LYS A 146 -19.77 17.39 5.84
C LYS A 146 -18.66 18.45 5.77
N TRP A 147 -18.82 19.52 5.02
CA TRP A 147 -17.80 20.57 4.91
C TRP A 147 -17.55 21.31 6.23
N VAL A 148 -18.61 21.54 7.03
CA VAL A 148 -18.47 22.26 8.31
C VAL A 148 -17.62 21.51 9.33
N PRO A 149 -17.86 20.22 9.63
CA PRO A 149 -16.96 19.46 10.51
C PRO A 149 -15.52 19.42 10.01
N ALA A 150 -15.31 19.27 8.69
CA ALA A 150 -13.95 19.24 8.11
C ALA A 150 -13.27 20.61 8.26
N LEU A 151 -14.00 21.72 8.08
CA LEU A 151 -13.49 23.08 8.27
C LEU A 151 -13.06 23.30 9.72
N ILE A 152 -13.95 22.98 10.67
CA ILE A 152 -13.68 23.13 12.11
C ILE A 152 -12.41 22.32 12.48
N TRP A 153 -12.32 21.07 12.02
CA TRP A 153 -11.16 20.22 12.29
C TRP A 153 -9.87 20.79 11.69
N GLY A 154 -9.92 21.29 10.45
CA GLY A 154 -8.80 21.95 9.80
C GLY A 154 -8.33 23.21 10.57
N ILE A 155 -9.26 24.05 11.01
CA ILE A 155 -8.95 25.25 11.83
C ILE A 155 -8.32 24.84 13.15
N LEU A 156 -8.84 23.82 13.84
CA LEU A 156 -8.28 23.32 15.10
C LEU A 156 -6.84 22.80 14.93
N LEU A 157 -6.56 22.06 13.86
CA LEU A 157 -5.21 21.58 13.57
C LEU A 157 -4.24 22.74 13.25
N MET A 158 -4.68 23.75 12.50
CA MET A 158 -3.87 24.95 12.22
C MET A 158 -3.65 25.80 13.48
N ALA A 159 -4.63 25.91 14.33
CA ALA A 159 -4.48 26.58 15.64
C ALA A 159 -3.49 25.82 16.54
N ALA A 160 -3.57 24.48 16.56
CA ALA A 160 -2.63 23.63 17.28
C ALA A 160 -1.20 23.77 16.72
N PHE A 161 -1.04 23.86 15.40
CA PHE A 161 0.25 24.15 14.76
C PHE A 161 0.83 25.48 15.24
N LEU A 162 0.04 26.57 15.23
CA LEU A 162 0.49 27.88 15.68
C LEU A 162 0.82 27.88 17.19
N ALA A 163 0.00 27.24 18.00
CA ALA A 163 0.24 27.08 19.44
C ALA A 163 1.57 26.33 19.70
N LEU A 164 1.86 25.31 18.90
CA LEU A 164 3.10 24.54 19.00
C LEU A 164 4.36 25.37 18.67
N LEU A 165 4.22 26.34 17.76
CA LEU A 165 5.33 27.24 17.41
C LEU A 165 5.59 28.32 18.47
N THR A 166 4.52 28.80 19.15
CA THR A 166 4.59 29.97 20.04
C THR A 166 4.72 29.62 21.53
N ALA A 167 4.14 28.50 21.97
CA ALA A 167 4.07 28.12 23.39
C ALA A 167 4.98 26.91 23.69
N GLN A 168 6.25 27.18 23.98
CA GLN A 168 7.26 26.11 24.19
C GLN A 168 6.96 25.20 25.39
N GLU A 169 6.38 25.69 26.44
CA GLU A 169 6.12 24.90 27.64
C GLU A 169 4.85 24.04 27.52
N LEU A 170 3.83 24.55 26.83
CA LEU A 170 2.55 23.87 26.68
C LEU A 170 2.65 22.62 25.80
N TRP A 171 3.55 22.60 24.81
CA TRP A 171 3.67 21.50 23.88
C TRP A 171 4.18 20.22 24.53
N VAL A 172 5.13 20.30 25.51
CA VAL A 172 5.66 19.14 26.22
C VAL A 172 4.54 18.46 26.99
N PHE A 173 3.70 19.25 27.68
CA PHE A 173 2.54 18.74 28.40
C PHE A 173 1.52 18.08 27.45
N VAL A 174 1.20 18.73 26.32
CA VAL A 174 0.25 18.21 25.33
C VAL A 174 0.80 16.92 24.71
N LEU A 175 2.06 16.92 24.25
CA LEU A 175 2.68 15.74 23.66
C LEU A 175 2.73 14.57 24.63
N SER A 176 3.19 14.79 25.86
CA SER A 176 3.28 13.73 26.85
C SER A 176 1.91 13.14 27.21
N THR A 177 0.89 13.99 27.30
CA THR A 177 -0.50 13.54 27.51
C THR A 177 -1.00 12.70 26.33
N PHE A 178 -0.74 13.10 25.10
CA PHE A 178 -1.09 12.31 23.91
C PHE A 178 -0.33 10.98 23.84
N VAL A 179 0.98 10.99 24.09
CA VAL A 179 1.79 9.76 24.10
C VAL A 179 1.35 8.83 25.21
N ALA A 180 1.08 9.36 26.41
CA ALA A 180 0.56 8.60 27.54
C ALA A 180 -0.79 7.96 27.20
N ALA A 181 -1.75 8.73 26.70
CA ALA A 181 -3.06 8.26 26.28
C ALA A 181 -2.93 7.19 25.17
N TYR A 182 -2.04 7.41 24.20
CA TYR A 182 -1.79 6.45 23.13
C TYR A 182 -1.17 5.14 23.65
N CYS A 183 -0.20 5.19 24.56
CA CYS A 183 0.38 4.02 25.21
C CYS A 183 -0.68 3.22 26.00
N ILE A 184 -1.51 3.92 26.78
CA ILE A 184 -2.61 3.29 27.53
C ILE A 184 -3.60 2.64 26.57
N MET A 185 -4.01 3.35 25.51
CA MET A 185 -4.94 2.83 24.50
C MET A 185 -4.37 1.61 23.76
N LEU A 186 -3.09 1.65 23.35
CA LEU A 186 -2.42 0.51 22.73
C LEU A 186 -2.33 -0.69 23.66
N GLY A 187 -1.90 -0.48 24.92
CA GLY A 187 -1.81 -1.53 25.91
C GLY A 187 -3.19 -2.15 26.19
N PHE A 188 -4.21 -1.32 26.35
CA PHE A 188 -5.59 -1.77 26.56
C PHE A 188 -6.15 -2.52 25.35
N THR A 189 -5.94 -2.02 24.14
CA THR A 189 -6.39 -2.70 22.92
C THR A 189 -5.66 -4.02 22.69
N ALA A 190 -4.37 -4.12 23.08
CA ALA A 190 -3.62 -5.36 22.99
C ALA A 190 -4.11 -6.39 24.03
N LEU A 191 -4.45 -5.96 25.25
CA LEU A 191 -5.09 -6.82 26.27
C LEU A 191 -6.49 -7.28 25.84
N LEU A 192 -7.31 -6.39 25.30
CA LEU A 192 -8.62 -6.77 24.75
C LEU A 192 -8.50 -7.79 23.62
N ARG A 193 -7.50 -7.63 22.73
CA ARG A 193 -7.21 -8.61 21.68
C ARG A 193 -6.78 -9.96 22.28
N LEU A 194 -5.94 -9.93 23.30
CA LEU A 194 -5.52 -11.15 24.01
C LEU A 194 -6.73 -11.87 24.62
N PHE A 195 -7.62 -11.12 25.29
CA PHE A 195 -8.86 -11.65 25.85
C PHE A 195 -9.77 -12.25 24.77
N MET A 196 -9.92 -11.55 23.62
CA MET A 196 -10.69 -12.05 22.48
C MET A 196 -10.05 -13.29 21.82
N ILE A 197 -8.70 -13.38 21.77
CA ILE A 197 -7.99 -14.55 21.23
C ILE A 197 -8.19 -15.77 22.11
N VAL A 198 -8.16 -15.56 23.44
CA VAL A 198 -8.37 -16.65 24.42
C VAL A 198 -9.82 -17.12 24.41
N ASN A 199 -10.78 -16.22 24.14
CA ASN A 199 -12.22 -16.51 24.27
C ASN A 199 -12.94 -16.81 22.94
N GLN A 200 -12.32 -16.66 21.77
CA GLN A 200 -12.98 -16.86 20.46
C GLN A 200 -12.27 -17.84 19.53
N LYS A 201 -13.01 -18.86 19.09
CA LYS A 201 -12.60 -19.81 18.05
C LYS A 201 -12.72 -19.28 16.62
N ASN A 202 -13.30 -18.11 16.36
CA ASN A 202 -13.49 -17.52 15.02
C ASN A 202 -12.77 -16.18 14.88
N LYS A 203 -11.66 -16.18 14.18
CA LYS A 203 -10.80 -15.00 13.95
C LYS A 203 -11.18 -14.27 12.65
N LYS A 204 -11.84 -13.11 12.74
CA LYS A 204 -11.72 -12.09 11.69
C LYS A 204 -10.41 -11.33 11.91
N ARG A 205 -9.38 -11.62 11.12
CA ARG A 205 -8.14 -10.83 11.11
C ARG A 205 -8.47 -9.44 10.56
N LYS A 206 -8.06 -8.40 11.28
CA LYS A 206 -8.13 -7.01 10.80
C LYS A 206 -6.80 -6.70 10.10
N ASN A 207 -6.87 -6.18 8.89
CA ASN A 207 -5.70 -5.62 8.21
C ASN A 207 -5.15 -4.46 9.05
N ILE A 208 -3.82 -4.40 9.16
CA ILE A 208 -3.14 -3.30 9.84
C ILE A 208 -2.90 -2.23 8.78
N PRO A 209 -3.48 -1.02 8.91
CA PRO A 209 -3.22 0.05 7.95
C PRO A 209 -1.76 0.49 8.06
N LEU A 210 -1.15 0.75 6.89
CA LEU A 210 0.18 1.34 6.80
C LEU A 210 0.08 2.87 6.91
N PRO A 211 1.17 3.56 7.27
CA PRO A 211 1.21 5.02 7.19
C PRO A 211 0.98 5.50 5.75
N PHE A 212 0.25 6.61 5.58
CA PHE A 212 -0.13 7.17 4.27
C PHE A 212 1.03 7.28 3.27
N PHE A 213 2.20 7.75 3.71
CA PHE A 213 3.37 7.92 2.83
C PHE A 213 3.93 6.58 2.34
N VAL A 214 3.78 5.50 3.12
CA VAL A 214 4.16 4.14 2.72
C VAL A 214 3.16 3.62 1.69
N GLU A 215 1.87 3.77 1.95
CA GLU A 215 0.81 3.36 1.03
C GLU A 215 0.88 4.12 -0.30
N ALA A 216 1.15 5.42 -0.25
CA ALA A 216 1.32 6.24 -1.46
C ALA A 216 2.55 5.84 -2.30
N ALA A 217 3.59 5.26 -1.68
CA ALA A 217 4.79 4.79 -2.36
C ALA A 217 4.67 3.35 -2.90
N LEU A 218 3.72 2.54 -2.40
CA LEU A 218 3.58 1.13 -2.78
C LEU A 218 3.42 0.89 -4.28
N PRO A 219 2.59 1.63 -5.03
CA PRO A 219 2.42 1.38 -6.46
C PRO A 219 3.74 1.52 -7.24
N LYS A 220 4.55 2.54 -6.91
CA LYS A 220 5.86 2.73 -7.52
C LYS A 220 6.84 1.62 -7.12
N ALA A 221 6.93 1.30 -5.85
CA ALA A 221 7.79 0.23 -5.34
C ALA A 221 7.42 -1.13 -5.95
N THR A 222 6.12 -1.41 -6.11
CA THR A 222 5.63 -2.63 -6.77
C THR A 222 6.00 -2.65 -8.25
N LEU A 223 5.92 -1.52 -8.95
CA LEU A 223 6.36 -1.43 -10.34
C LEU A 223 7.86 -1.69 -10.48
N GLU A 224 8.68 -1.13 -9.60
CA GLU A 224 10.12 -1.37 -9.57
C GLU A 224 10.44 -2.84 -9.30
N TRP A 225 9.72 -3.47 -8.38
CA TRP A 225 9.82 -4.91 -8.13
C TRP A 225 9.38 -5.73 -9.35
N VAL A 226 8.28 -5.42 -9.99
CA VAL A 226 7.84 -6.07 -11.24
C VAL A 226 8.93 -5.95 -12.30
N LYS A 227 9.47 -4.75 -12.54
CA LYS A 227 10.56 -4.54 -13.51
C LYS A 227 11.79 -5.40 -13.17
N SER A 228 12.21 -5.45 -11.91
CA SER A 228 13.36 -6.25 -11.49
C SER A 228 13.11 -7.76 -11.66
N THR A 229 11.89 -8.23 -11.43
CA THR A 229 11.48 -9.62 -11.67
C THR A 229 11.55 -9.97 -13.15
N PHE A 230 11.19 -9.04 -14.04
CA PHE A 230 11.35 -9.21 -15.49
C PHE A 230 12.79 -9.00 -15.98
N GLU A 231 13.68 -8.43 -15.18
CA GLU A 231 15.10 -8.20 -15.48
C GLU A 231 16.03 -9.27 -14.92
N GLY A 232 15.58 -10.10 -13.98
CA GLY A 232 16.34 -11.17 -13.32
C GLY A 232 15.75 -12.56 -13.54
N ASP A 233 16.54 -13.59 -13.24
CA ASP A 233 16.09 -14.99 -13.15
C ASP A 233 15.27 -15.20 -11.86
N ALA A 234 14.22 -14.47 -11.67
CA ALA A 234 13.38 -14.64 -10.49
C ALA A 234 12.48 -15.87 -10.67
N ASP A 235 12.56 -16.77 -9.70
CA ASP A 235 11.62 -17.86 -9.50
C ASP A 235 10.18 -17.37 -9.62
N GLU A 236 9.35 -18.19 -10.27
CA GLU A 236 7.94 -18.07 -10.59
C GLU A 236 7.18 -16.98 -9.83
N SER A 237 6.73 -15.96 -10.55
CA SER A 237 5.77 -15.00 -10.01
C SER A 237 4.49 -15.74 -9.62
N ASP A 238 4.09 -15.67 -8.35
CA ASP A 238 2.80 -16.18 -7.85
C ASP A 238 1.63 -15.45 -8.55
N GLY A 239 1.31 -15.78 -9.79
CA GLY A 239 0.20 -15.21 -10.53
C GLY A 239 0.34 -15.34 -12.05
N GLU A 240 -0.78 -15.27 -12.76
CA GLU A 240 -0.82 -15.31 -14.22
C GLU A 240 -0.24 -14.01 -14.81
N VAL A 241 0.67 -14.14 -15.79
CA VAL A 241 1.21 -13.00 -16.55
C VAL A 241 0.56 -12.95 -17.93
N VAL A 242 -0.12 -11.85 -18.22
CA VAL A 242 -0.84 -11.64 -19.48
C VAL A 242 -0.23 -10.46 -20.23
N THR A 243 0.13 -10.66 -21.49
CA THR A 243 0.61 -9.60 -22.37
C THR A 243 -0.52 -8.88 -23.08
N SER A 244 -0.28 -7.65 -23.53
CA SER A 244 -1.27 -6.82 -24.25
C SER A 244 -1.82 -7.47 -25.53
N GLY A 245 -1.11 -8.45 -26.11
CA GLY A 245 -1.56 -9.22 -27.27
C GLY A 245 -2.50 -10.38 -26.93
N ASN A 246 -2.50 -10.86 -25.66
CA ASN A 246 -3.18 -12.08 -25.26
C ASN A 246 -4.19 -11.85 -24.11
N ILE A 247 -4.78 -10.67 -24.01
CA ILE A 247 -5.77 -10.36 -22.99
C ILE A 247 -6.97 -11.31 -23.15
N PRO A 248 -7.35 -12.09 -22.11
CA PRO A 248 -8.45 -13.03 -22.20
C PRO A 248 -9.76 -12.34 -22.57
N LYS A 249 -10.44 -12.90 -23.57
CA LYS A 249 -11.79 -12.49 -23.99
C LYS A 249 -12.81 -13.28 -23.18
N GLY A 250 -13.52 -12.62 -22.31
CA GLY A 250 -14.59 -13.26 -21.55
C GLY A 250 -15.00 -12.42 -20.35
N PRO A 251 -16.18 -12.65 -19.80
CA PRO A 251 -16.60 -11.98 -18.58
C PRO A 251 -15.75 -12.51 -17.43
N THR A 252 -14.93 -11.66 -16.86
CA THR A 252 -14.59 -11.74 -15.44
C THR A 252 -15.76 -11.09 -14.74
N ASP A 253 -16.37 -11.78 -13.79
CA ASP A 253 -17.57 -11.26 -13.13
C ASP A 253 -17.26 -9.92 -12.46
N ILE A 254 -16.25 -9.88 -11.60
CA ILE A 254 -15.73 -8.63 -11.02
C ILE A 254 -14.20 -8.71 -10.89
N GLU A 255 -13.53 -7.67 -11.36
CA GLU A 255 -12.07 -7.53 -11.25
C GLU A 255 -11.69 -6.10 -10.83
N ILE A 256 -10.67 -5.96 -10.00
CA ILE A 256 -10.13 -4.68 -9.61
C ILE A 256 -8.77 -4.50 -10.28
N LEU A 257 -8.63 -3.45 -11.07
CA LEU A 257 -7.42 -3.11 -11.78
C LEU A 257 -6.63 -2.07 -11.00
N VAL A 258 -5.44 -2.41 -10.55
CA VAL A 258 -4.51 -1.47 -9.91
C VAL A 258 -3.42 -1.12 -10.91
N HIS A 259 -3.38 0.14 -11.33
CA HIS A 259 -2.41 0.66 -12.28
C HIS A 259 -1.14 1.09 -11.58
N LEU A 260 -0.01 0.67 -12.14
CA LEU A 260 1.33 1.03 -11.71
C LEU A 260 1.99 1.92 -12.77
N SER A 261 2.63 3.00 -12.36
CA SER A 261 3.34 3.92 -13.24
C SER A 261 4.51 4.58 -12.49
N ASP A 262 5.54 4.95 -13.20
CA ASP A 262 6.70 5.67 -12.69
C ASP A 262 6.71 7.16 -13.09
N ILE A 263 5.67 7.62 -13.80
CA ILE A 263 5.62 8.96 -14.42
C ILE A 263 4.74 9.91 -13.60
N GLY A 264 5.33 10.95 -13.03
CA GLY A 264 4.65 12.08 -12.42
C GLY A 264 3.66 11.68 -11.31
N THR A 265 2.49 12.32 -11.28
CA THR A 265 1.41 12.04 -10.33
C THR A 265 0.81 10.64 -10.48
N ASN A 266 0.98 10.00 -11.65
CA ASN A 266 0.55 8.63 -11.89
C ASN A 266 1.36 7.60 -11.09
N ALA A 267 2.53 7.98 -10.54
CA ALA A 267 3.32 7.14 -9.65
C ALA A 267 2.60 6.77 -8.34
N LEU A 268 1.59 7.55 -7.94
CA LEU A 268 0.72 7.21 -6.81
C LEU A 268 -0.25 6.07 -7.12
N GLY A 269 -0.32 5.64 -8.40
CA GLY A 269 -1.20 4.60 -8.87
C GLY A 269 -2.59 5.11 -9.25
N HIS A 270 -3.40 4.20 -9.79
CA HIS A 270 -4.80 4.40 -10.12
C HIS A 270 -5.54 3.08 -9.92
N VAL A 271 -6.84 3.13 -9.68
CA VAL A 271 -7.66 1.92 -9.55
C VAL A 271 -8.95 2.06 -10.33
N ASP A 272 -9.35 0.95 -10.94
CA ASP A 272 -10.60 0.83 -11.68
C ASP A 272 -11.32 -0.44 -11.28
N LEU A 273 -12.62 -0.48 -11.54
CA LEU A 273 -13.48 -1.62 -11.32
C LEU A 273 -13.92 -2.20 -12.66
N VAL A 274 -13.85 -3.51 -12.80
CA VAL A 274 -14.47 -4.25 -13.90
C VAL A 274 -15.71 -4.95 -13.38
N VAL A 275 -16.82 -4.81 -14.10
CA VAL A 275 -18.06 -5.54 -13.87
C VAL A 275 -18.63 -5.91 -15.23
N ASP A 276 -19.03 -7.16 -15.41
CA ASP A 276 -19.64 -7.68 -16.66
C ASP A 276 -18.82 -7.30 -17.92
N GLY A 277 -17.50 -7.35 -17.84
CA GLY A 277 -16.60 -7.02 -18.96
C GLY A 277 -16.49 -5.53 -19.29
N GLN A 278 -17.05 -4.63 -18.48
CA GLN A 278 -16.91 -3.17 -18.58
C GLN A 278 -16.01 -2.65 -17.48
N VAL A 279 -15.08 -1.78 -17.85
CA VAL A 279 -14.23 -1.03 -16.90
C VAL A 279 -14.93 0.27 -16.54
N PHE A 280 -15.00 0.53 -15.25
CA PHE A 280 -15.50 1.76 -14.64
C PHE A 280 -14.33 2.52 -14.03
N SER A 281 -13.98 3.64 -14.63
CA SER A 281 -12.80 4.43 -14.30
C SER A 281 -13.18 5.86 -13.95
N TYR A 282 -12.60 6.41 -12.88
CA TYR A 282 -12.88 7.78 -12.41
C TYR A 282 -11.59 8.54 -12.18
N GLY A 283 -11.49 9.73 -12.77
CA GLY A 283 -10.28 10.54 -12.68
C GLY A 283 -10.45 11.99 -13.12
N ASN A 284 -9.34 12.74 -13.07
CA ASN A 284 -9.23 14.09 -13.60
C ASN A 284 -8.90 14.08 -15.10
N TYR A 285 -9.76 13.51 -15.93
CA TYR A 285 -9.50 13.33 -17.35
C TYR A 285 -9.78 14.59 -18.20
N ASP A 286 -10.41 15.61 -17.61
CA ASP A 286 -10.59 16.92 -18.23
C ASP A 286 -9.44 17.85 -17.83
N HIS A 287 -8.47 18.00 -18.71
CA HIS A 287 -7.30 18.87 -18.51
C HIS A 287 -7.50 20.29 -19.04
N ASP A 288 -8.74 20.75 -19.25
CA ASP A 288 -8.98 22.14 -19.59
C ASP A 288 -8.52 23.05 -18.44
N PRO A 289 -7.55 23.96 -18.63
CA PRO A 289 -7.09 24.88 -17.58
C PRO A 289 -8.21 25.76 -16.98
N LYS A 290 -9.29 25.97 -17.72
CA LYS A 290 -10.45 26.71 -17.23
C LYS A 290 -11.29 25.94 -16.20
N GLN A 291 -11.12 24.62 -16.14
CA GLN A 291 -11.82 23.72 -15.23
C GLN A 291 -11.04 23.46 -13.93
N THR A 292 -9.83 24.01 -13.81
CA THR A 292 -9.04 23.88 -12.57
C THR A 292 -9.47 24.90 -11.54
N ARG A 293 -9.53 24.46 -10.30
CA ARG A 293 -9.82 25.31 -9.14
C ARG A 293 -8.67 25.24 -8.15
N LEU A 294 -8.50 26.31 -7.41
CA LEU A 294 -7.49 26.42 -6.34
C LEU A 294 -6.10 25.93 -6.76
N PHE A 295 -5.46 26.67 -7.67
CA PHE A 295 -4.09 26.40 -8.16
C PHE A 295 -3.89 25.02 -8.81
N GLY A 296 -4.91 24.45 -9.42
CA GLY A 296 -4.81 23.15 -10.09
C GLY A 296 -4.87 21.93 -9.16
N LEU A 297 -5.34 22.10 -7.93
CA LEU A 297 -5.54 20.99 -6.99
C LEU A 297 -6.86 20.25 -7.20
N PHE A 298 -7.86 20.93 -7.75
CA PHE A 298 -9.20 20.41 -7.97
C PHE A 298 -9.57 20.46 -9.44
N TRP A 299 -10.16 19.39 -9.93
CA TRP A 299 -10.61 19.22 -11.32
C TRP A 299 -12.06 18.72 -11.33
N ASP A 300 -12.76 18.93 -12.43
CA ASP A 300 -14.05 18.26 -12.60
C ASP A 300 -13.86 16.75 -12.64
N GLY A 301 -14.70 16.01 -11.92
CA GLY A 301 -14.69 14.56 -11.94
C GLY A 301 -15.21 14.02 -13.26
N VAL A 302 -14.42 13.20 -13.93
CA VAL A 302 -14.79 12.52 -15.17
C VAL A 302 -14.83 11.02 -14.92
N PHE A 303 -15.94 10.41 -15.33
CA PHE A 303 -16.18 8.99 -15.25
C PHE A 303 -16.16 8.39 -16.66
N ALA A 304 -15.50 7.24 -16.82
CA ALA A 304 -15.35 6.56 -18.09
C ALA A 304 -15.84 5.12 -17.97
N VAL A 305 -16.61 4.67 -18.97
CA VAL A 305 -17.04 3.28 -19.12
C VAL A 305 -16.51 2.75 -20.44
N CYS A 306 -15.69 1.69 -20.39
CA CYS A 306 -15.01 1.14 -21.57
C CYS A 306 -14.98 -0.39 -21.50
N GLY A 307 -15.03 -1.05 -22.65
CA GLY A 307 -14.85 -2.50 -22.72
C GLY A 307 -13.47 -2.91 -22.17
N ARG A 308 -13.43 -3.94 -21.31
CA ARG A 308 -12.27 -4.42 -20.55
C ARG A 308 -11.03 -4.64 -21.42
N GLU A 309 -11.15 -5.45 -22.48
CA GLU A 309 -10.01 -5.76 -23.36
C GLU A 309 -9.38 -4.50 -23.96
N LYS A 310 -10.20 -3.62 -24.53
CA LYS A 310 -9.75 -2.38 -25.16
C LYS A 310 -9.10 -1.42 -24.16
N TYR A 311 -9.67 -1.34 -22.96
CA TYR A 311 -9.16 -0.48 -21.90
C TYR A 311 -7.80 -0.95 -21.38
N ILE A 312 -7.66 -2.26 -21.06
CA ILE A 312 -6.40 -2.83 -20.60
C ILE A 312 -5.33 -2.65 -21.68
N LYS A 313 -5.62 -3.04 -22.94
CA LYS A 313 -4.68 -2.87 -24.05
C LYS A 313 -4.22 -1.42 -24.23
N PHE A 314 -5.15 -0.48 -24.22
CA PHE A 314 -4.84 0.95 -24.29
C PHE A 314 -3.94 1.40 -23.13
N SER A 315 -4.24 0.95 -21.92
CA SER A 315 -3.47 1.32 -20.73
C SER A 315 -2.04 0.79 -20.77
N LEU A 316 -1.83 -0.41 -21.29
CA LEU A 316 -0.51 -1.04 -21.42
C LEU A 316 0.31 -0.42 -22.56
N ASP A 317 -0.26 -0.30 -23.75
CA ASP A 317 0.47 0.04 -24.96
C ASP A 317 0.60 1.56 -25.15
N SER A 318 -0.49 2.31 -24.95
CA SER A 318 -0.55 3.75 -25.20
C SER A 318 -0.24 4.58 -23.96
N ALA A 319 -0.77 4.20 -22.79
CA ALA A 319 -0.55 4.92 -21.55
C ALA A 319 0.69 4.41 -20.78
N ARG A 320 1.37 3.37 -21.27
CA ARG A 320 2.60 2.78 -20.70
C ARG A 320 2.48 2.44 -19.23
N LYS A 321 1.36 1.89 -18.83
CA LYS A 321 1.11 1.43 -17.48
C LYS A 321 1.34 -0.08 -17.38
N THR A 322 1.63 -0.56 -16.18
CA THR A 322 1.53 -1.97 -15.80
C THR A 322 0.31 -2.10 -14.91
N ILE A 323 -0.45 -3.19 -15.02
CA ILE A 323 -1.70 -3.35 -14.27
C ILE A 323 -1.65 -4.66 -13.50
N ILE A 324 -2.07 -4.63 -12.23
CA ILE A 324 -2.38 -5.82 -11.45
C ILE A 324 -3.90 -5.92 -11.35
N GLY A 325 -4.46 -7.01 -11.88
CA GLY A 325 -5.87 -7.35 -11.75
C GLY A 325 -6.09 -8.30 -10.59
N TYR A 326 -7.05 -8.01 -9.72
CA TYR A 326 -7.50 -8.88 -8.65
C TYR A 326 -8.91 -9.39 -8.96
N GLU A 327 -9.04 -10.69 -9.17
CA GLU A 327 -10.33 -11.33 -9.41
C GLU A 327 -11.08 -11.50 -8.10
N LEU A 328 -12.36 -11.11 -8.11
CA LEU A 328 -13.25 -11.23 -6.98
C LEU A 328 -14.34 -12.26 -7.27
N GLN A 329 -14.51 -13.22 -6.37
CA GLN A 329 -15.63 -14.13 -6.36
C GLN A 329 -16.65 -13.65 -5.31
N LEU A 330 -17.72 -13.02 -5.78
CA LEU A 330 -18.79 -12.49 -4.94
C LEU A 330 -20.02 -13.40 -4.95
N SER A 331 -20.88 -13.22 -3.96
CA SER A 331 -22.23 -13.78 -4.01
C SER A 331 -23.09 -12.99 -5.01
N GLY A 332 -24.13 -13.62 -5.58
CA GLY A 332 -25.04 -12.90 -6.48
C GLY A 332 -25.68 -11.65 -5.82
N GLU A 333 -25.93 -11.69 -4.50
CA GLU A 333 -26.43 -10.51 -3.76
C GLU A 333 -25.40 -9.38 -3.73
N ASP A 334 -24.11 -9.70 -3.51
CA ASP A 334 -23.05 -8.72 -3.49
C ASP A 334 -22.80 -8.13 -4.89
N GLU A 335 -22.86 -8.95 -5.95
CA GLU A 335 -22.74 -8.48 -7.34
C GLU A 335 -23.87 -7.51 -7.71
N GLU A 336 -25.11 -7.86 -7.41
CA GLU A 336 -26.26 -6.96 -7.64
C GLU A 336 -26.14 -5.66 -6.86
N ARG A 337 -25.57 -5.72 -5.65
CA ARG A 337 -25.29 -4.53 -4.85
C ARG A 337 -24.23 -3.62 -5.50
N VAL A 338 -23.16 -4.20 -6.04
CA VAL A 338 -22.14 -3.42 -6.79
C VAL A 338 -22.78 -2.76 -8.01
N LYS A 339 -23.57 -3.51 -8.80
CA LYS A 339 -24.29 -2.98 -9.98
C LYS A 339 -25.26 -1.86 -9.58
N ALA A 340 -25.97 -2.02 -8.47
CA ALA A 340 -26.87 -1.01 -7.94
C ALA A 340 -26.14 0.28 -7.51
N ASN A 341 -24.99 0.14 -6.83
CA ASN A 341 -24.16 1.27 -6.42
C ASN A 341 -23.61 2.04 -7.63
N ILE A 342 -23.18 1.34 -8.69
CA ILE A 342 -22.74 1.96 -9.96
C ILE A 342 -23.89 2.67 -10.64
N ALA A 343 -25.06 2.03 -10.73
CA ALA A 343 -26.25 2.60 -11.34
C ALA A 343 -26.75 3.85 -10.59
N ASP A 344 -26.63 3.86 -9.26
CA ASP A 344 -26.97 5.03 -8.44
C ASP A 344 -26.01 6.18 -8.68
N PHE A 345 -24.71 5.92 -8.72
CA PHE A 345 -23.70 6.90 -9.07
C PHE A 345 -23.89 7.52 -10.45
N LEU A 346 -24.29 6.72 -11.44
CA LEU A 346 -24.52 7.19 -12.82
C LEU A 346 -25.69 8.19 -12.91
N LYS A 347 -26.60 8.23 -11.97
CA LYS A 347 -27.67 9.24 -11.91
C LYS A 347 -27.14 10.66 -11.70
N ASP A 348 -25.97 10.78 -11.07
CA ASP A 348 -25.28 12.05 -10.83
C ASP A 348 -24.38 12.45 -12.01
N CYS A 349 -24.36 11.67 -13.10
CA CYS A 349 -23.49 11.85 -14.23
C CYS A 349 -24.24 12.30 -15.50
N GLU A 350 -23.59 13.12 -16.32
CA GLU A 350 -24.08 13.52 -17.64
C GLU A 350 -23.08 13.09 -18.72
N PRO A 351 -23.54 12.61 -19.89
CA PRO A 351 -22.67 12.34 -21.02
C PRO A 351 -21.80 13.54 -21.36
N TRP A 352 -20.51 13.30 -21.60
CA TRP A 352 -19.54 14.33 -21.88
C TRP A 352 -18.59 13.92 -22.99
N GLU A 353 -18.31 14.86 -23.89
CA GLU A 353 -17.31 14.71 -24.94
C GLU A 353 -16.16 15.71 -24.72
N PRO A 354 -14.89 15.27 -24.81
CA PRO A 354 -13.73 16.16 -24.64
C PRO A 354 -13.66 17.15 -25.81
N GLN A 355 -13.73 18.45 -25.47
CA GLN A 355 -13.72 19.54 -26.45
C GLN A 355 -12.27 19.90 -26.86
N GLU A 356 -12.13 20.57 -28.04
CA GLU A 356 -10.89 21.26 -28.43
C GLU A 356 -10.57 22.36 -27.38
N PRO A 357 -9.33 22.54 -26.95
CA PRO A 357 -8.04 22.23 -27.61
C PRO A 357 -7.36 20.92 -27.13
N GLN A 358 -8.02 20.04 -26.40
CA GLN A 358 -7.45 18.81 -25.84
C GLN A 358 -7.16 17.74 -26.91
N LYS A 359 -6.56 18.12 -28.04
CA LYS A 359 -6.37 17.21 -29.18
C LYS A 359 -5.69 15.88 -28.87
N ASN A 360 -4.83 15.84 -27.86
CA ASN A 360 -4.06 14.65 -27.46
C ASN A 360 -4.29 14.24 -26.00
N GLY A 361 -5.40 14.68 -25.39
CA GLY A 361 -5.72 14.34 -23.99
C GLY A 361 -6.06 12.87 -23.81
N TYR A 362 -5.80 12.36 -22.59
CA TYR A 362 -6.12 10.98 -22.20
C TYR A 362 -7.60 10.64 -22.43
N ALA A 363 -8.53 11.54 -22.06
CA ALA A 363 -9.97 11.35 -22.27
C ALA A 363 -10.33 11.11 -23.74
N ARG A 364 -9.74 11.87 -24.67
CA ARG A 364 -9.98 11.69 -26.11
C ARG A 364 -9.38 10.38 -26.62
N ALA A 365 -8.18 10.04 -26.15
CA ALA A 365 -7.55 8.78 -26.51
C ALA A 365 -8.40 7.59 -26.05
N LEU A 366 -8.98 7.69 -24.86
CA LEU A 366 -9.87 6.68 -24.29
C LEU A 366 -11.21 6.62 -25.04
N ALA A 367 -11.79 7.77 -25.42
CA ALA A 367 -13.00 7.83 -26.26
C ALA A 367 -12.79 7.15 -27.64
N ARG A 368 -11.60 7.27 -28.25
CA ARG A 368 -11.26 6.55 -29.49
C ARG A 368 -11.22 5.03 -29.32
N GLN A 369 -11.06 4.52 -28.10
CA GLN A 369 -11.19 3.09 -27.79
C GLN A 369 -12.66 2.67 -27.61
N GLY A 370 -13.60 3.59 -27.79
CA GLY A 370 -15.02 3.35 -27.61
C GLY A 370 -15.53 3.57 -26.18
N ALA A 371 -14.75 4.24 -25.34
CA ALA A 371 -15.20 4.60 -24.01
C ALA A 371 -16.32 5.67 -24.09
N LYS A 372 -17.35 5.47 -23.27
CA LYS A 372 -18.37 6.48 -22.96
C LYS A 372 -17.85 7.31 -21.80
N LEU A 373 -17.83 8.62 -21.95
CA LEU A 373 -17.34 9.54 -20.92
C LEU A 373 -18.51 10.32 -20.33
N PHE A 374 -18.41 10.59 -19.04
CA PHE A 374 -19.43 11.31 -18.27
C PHE A 374 -18.74 12.32 -17.35
N LYS A 375 -19.34 13.51 -17.20
CA LYS A 375 -19.01 14.43 -16.12
C LYS A 375 -19.93 14.18 -14.94
N VAL A 376 -19.34 14.12 -13.75
CA VAL A 376 -20.11 14.06 -12.51
C VAL A 376 -20.60 15.48 -12.19
N LYS A 377 -21.92 15.69 -12.15
CA LYS A 377 -22.54 17.02 -12.02
C LYS A 377 -22.91 17.38 -10.60
N GLN A 378 -23.18 16.38 -9.79
CA GLN A 378 -23.58 16.57 -8.40
C GLN A 378 -22.99 15.48 -7.50
N GLY A 379 -23.15 15.65 -6.19
CA GLY A 379 -22.70 14.70 -5.20
C GLY A 379 -21.18 14.72 -4.94
N LYS A 380 -20.75 13.81 -4.12
CA LYS A 380 -19.40 13.71 -3.53
C LYS A 380 -18.27 13.76 -4.57
N TYR A 381 -18.48 13.20 -5.75
CA TYR A 381 -17.47 13.03 -6.78
C TYR A 381 -17.55 14.04 -7.94
N LYS A 382 -18.34 15.12 -7.77
CA LYS A 382 -18.41 16.23 -8.75
C LYS A 382 -17.03 16.84 -9.00
N THR A 383 -16.24 16.97 -7.95
CA THR A 383 -14.87 17.48 -8.03
C THR A 383 -13.88 16.37 -7.69
N TYR A 384 -12.94 16.11 -8.59
CA TYR A 384 -11.81 15.21 -8.34
C TYR A 384 -10.77 15.94 -7.49
N PHE A 385 -10.42 15.33 -6.36
CA PHE A 385 -9.31 15.76 -5.50
C PHE A 385 -8.53 14.53 -5.05
N MET A 386 -7.26 14.48 -5.40
CA MET A 386 -6.41 13.30 -5.25
C MET A 386 -6.36 12.75 -3.81
N LEU A 387 -6.47 13.61 -2.79
CA LEU A 387 -6.37 13.19 -1.39
C LEU A 387 -7.71 12.76 -0.78
N ASN A 388 -8.84 13.05 -1.41
CA ASN A 388 -10.15 12.79 -0.80
C ASN A 388 -11.20 12.23 -1.75
N THR A 389 -11.47 12.88 -2.90
CA THR A 389 -12.47 12.43 -3.88
C THR A 389 -11.79 11.81 -5.09
N ASN A 390 -11.07 10.71 -4.85
CA ASN A 390 -10.25 10.02 -5.82
C ASN A 390 -10.85 8.67 -6.28
N CYS A 391 -10.18 8.01 -7.22
CA CYS A 391 -10.58 6.72 -7.77
C CYS A 391 -10.68 5.62 -6.69
N ALA A 392 -9.75 5.59 -5.72
CA ALA A 392 -9.72 4.58 -4.68
C ALA A 392 -10.93 4.69 -3.73
N LEU A 393 -11.34 5.92 -3.41
CA LEU A 393 -12.52 6.15 -2.56
C LEU A 393 -13.82 5.83 -3.30
N LEU A 394 -13.91 6.13 -4.61
CA LEU A 394 -15.09 5.77 -5.40
C LEU A 394 -15.22 4.24 -5.53
N LEU A 395 -14.10 3.54 -5.73
CA LEU A 395 -14.11 2.07 -5.73
C LEU A 395 -14.66 1.51 -4.40
N GLU A 396 -14.23 2.04 -3.26
CA GLU A 396 -14.77 1.65 -1.95
C GLU A 396 -16.28 1.92 -1.82
N ASP A 397 -16.77 3.01 -2.40
CA ASP A 397 -18.19 3.32 -2.41
C ASP A 397 -18.97 2.35 -3.34
N PHE A 398 -18.41 1.94 -4.48
CA PHE A 398 -19.01 0.91 -5.33
C PHE A 398 -19.09 -0.46 -4.65
N LEU A 399 -18.09 -0.80 -3.83
CA LEU A 399 -18.04 -2.03 -3.07
C LEU A 399 -18.74 -1.93 -1.70
N ALA A 400 -19.39 -0.79 -1.40
CA ALA A 400 -20.04 -0.59 -0.12
C ALA A 400 -21.23 -1.54 0.09
N GLY A 401 -21.27 -2.15 1.27
CA GLY A 401 -22.35 -3.08 1.64
C GLY A 401 -22.13 -4.52 1.17
N THR A 402 -21.02 -4.82 0.49
CA THR A 402 -20.62 -6.17 0.11
C THR A 402 -19.79 -6.87 1.19
N SER A 403 -19.50 -8.16 0.97
CA SER A 403 -18.62 -8.96 1.82
C SER A 403 -17.13 -8.55 1.74
N ILE A 404 -16.75 -7.71 0.78
CA ILE A 404 -15.38 -7.24 0.59
C ILE A 404 -14.98 -6.36 1.78
N PRO A 405 -13.84 -6.65 2.43
CA PRO A 405 -13.35 -5.82 3.51
C PRO A 405 -12.95 -4.43 3.01
N LYS A 406 -13.28 -3.40 3.76
CA LYS A 406 -12.84 -2.03 3.46
C LYS A 406 -11.38 -1.83 3.81
N ALA A 407 -10.64 -1.15 2.96
CA ALA A 407 -9.29 -0.72 3.28
C ALA A 407 -9.34 0.30 4.43
N ARG A 408 -8.57 0.03 5.49
CA ARG A 408 -8.43 0.94 6.62
C ARG A 408 -7.16 1.74 6.42
N VAL A 409 -7.29 3.03 6.29
CA VAL A 409 -6.17 3.94 6.09
C VAL A 409 -5.84 4.71 7.36
N PHE A 410 -4.55 4.90 7.59
CA PHE A 410 -4.05 5.76 8.64
C PHE A 410 -3.97 7.20 8.11
N GLY A 411 -4.64 8.14 8.77
CA GLY A 411 -4.69 9.54 8.34
C GLY A 411 -5.88 9.91 7.45
N GLY A 412 -6.80 8.97 7.15
CA GLY A 412 -8.07 9.25 6.47
C GLY A 412 -8.00 9.47 4.96
N VAL A 413 -6.83 9.31 4.34
CA VAL A 413 -6.62 9.43 2.89
C VAL A 413 -6.58 8.04 2.27
N MET A 414 -7.56 7.75 1.38
CA MET A 414 -7.59 6.50 0.63
C MET A 414 -6.69 6.60 -0.60
N THR A 415 -5.79 5.64 -0.78
CA THR A 415 -4.86 5.61 -1.92
C THR A 415 -4.95 4.29 -2.69
N PRO A 416 -4.57 4.26 -3.98
CA PRO A 416 -4.40 3.02 -4.72
C PRO A 416 -3.45 2.03 -4.03
N GLY A 417 -2.41 2.52 -3.35
CA GLY A 417 -1.47 1.69 -2.59
C GLY A 417 -2.09 1.04 -1.35
N ALA A 418 -3.05 1.71 -0.68
CA ALA A 418 -3.80 1.10 0.42
C ALA A 418 -4.62 -0.10 -0.07
N LEU A 419 -5.27 0.05 -1.22
CA LEU A 419 -6.03 -1.02 -1.86
C LEU A 419 -5.12 -2.16 -2.34
N LEU A 420 -3.98 -1.84 -2.97
CA LEU A 420 -2.97 -2.82 -3.37
C LEU A 420 -2.53 -3.67 -2.17
N SER A 421 -2.14 -3.03 -1.06
CA SER A 421 -1.76 -3.72 0.18
C SER A 421 -2.88 -4.59 0.73
N MET A 422 -4.12 -4.09 0.68
CA MET A 422 -5.28 -4.84 1.16
C MET A 422 -5.53 -6.08 0.32
N TYR A 423 -5.58 -5.96 -1.02
CA TYR A 423 -5.87 -7.09 -1.91
C TYR A 423 -4.75 -8.14 -1.91
N GLU A 424 -3.47 -7.74 -1.78
CA GLU A 424 -2.36 -8.67 -1.57
C GLU A 424 -2.49 -9.46 -0.25
N ASN A 425 -3.00 -8.83 0.80
CA ASN A 425 -3.24 -9.51 2.06
C ASN A 425 -4.49 -10.42 2.00
N GLU A 426 -5.53 -10.00 1.30
CA GLU A 426 -6.76 -10.79 1.12
C GLU A 426 -6.51 -12.02 0.22
N LEU A 427 -5.72 -11.90 -0.83
CA LEU A 427 -5.35 -13.01 -1.71
C LEU A 427 -4.69 -14.18 -0.94
N LYS A 428 -3.92 -13.87 0.09
CA LYS A 428 -3.26 -14.87 0.95
C LYS A 428 -4.17 -15.45 2.04
N ARG A 429 -5.42 -14.99 2.10
CA ARG A 429 -6.34 -15.36 3.19
C ARG A 429 -7.30 -16.45 2.75
N PRO A 430 -7.36 -17.60 3.45
CA PRO A 430 -8.33 -18.64 3.18
C PRO A 430 -9.78 -18.12 3.31
N GLY A 431 -10.61 -18.39 2.30
CA GLY A 431 -12.01 -17.95 2.26
C GLY A 431 -12.20 -16.46 2.01
N SER A 432 -11.18 -15.77 1.49
CA SER A 432 -11.31 -14.41 0.98
C SER A 432 -12.10 -14.38 -0.32
N PRO A 433 -12.85 -13.31 -0.60
CA PRO A 433 -13.47 -13.12 -1.90
C PRO A 433 -12.44 -12.82 -3.01
N VAL A 434 -11.20 -12.49 -2.69
CA VAL A 434 -10.10 -12.31 -3.65
C VAL A 434 -9.53 -13.68 -4.01
N VAL A 435 -9.81 -14.16 -5.22
CA VAL A 435 -9.50 -15.54 -5.62
C VAL A 435 -8.33 -15.66 -6.60
N GLY A 436 -7.97 -14.56 -7.27
CA GLY A 436 -6.93 -14.57 -8.28
C GLY A 436 -6.20 -13.22 -8.40
N ARG A 437 -5.00 -13.29 -8.98
CA ARG A 437 -4.19 -12.12 -9.33
C ARG A 437 -3.60 -12.33 -10.72
N THR A 438 -3.80 -11.35 -11.61
CA THR A 438 -3.26 -11.34 -12.95
C THR A 438 -2.37 -10.10 -13.14
N LEU A 439 -1.16 -10.28 -13.66
CA LEU A 439 -0.25 -9.20 -14.02
C LEU A 439 -0.34 -8.92 -15.51
N TYR A 440 -0.84 -7.73 -15.88
CA TYR A 440 -0.90 -7.28 -17.27
C TYR A 440 0.30 -6.40 -17.61
N VAL A 441 1.05 -6.77 -18.64
CA VAL A 441 2.23 -6.07 -19.13
C VAL A 441 2.16 -5.82 -20.63
N SER A 442 2.86 -4.78 -21.11
CA SER A 442 2.98 -4.55 -22.55
C SER A 442 3.86 -5.63 -23.21
N GLU A 443 3.59 -5.94 -24.48
CA GLU A 443 4.46 -6.85 -25.24
C GLU A 443 5.91 -6.39 -25.29
N ARG A 444 6.13 -5.07 -25.30
CA ARG A 444 7.46 -4.48 -25.26
C ARG A 444 8.21 -4.84 -23.97
N MET A 445 7.52 -4.85 -22.83
CA MET A 445 8.11 -5.23 -21.53
C MET A 445 8.44 -6.72 -21.51
N ALA A 446 7.52 -7.55 -21.99
CA ALA A 446 7.71 -8.99 -22.07
C ALA A 446 8.81 -9.41 -23.08
N SER A 447 8.94 -8.71 -24.21
CA SER A 447 9.98 -8.98 -25.21
C SER A 447 11.38 -8.52 -24.78
N ALA A 448 11.48 -7.44 -24.00
CA ALA A 448 12.74 -7.00 -23.43
C ALA A 448 13.32 -8.05 -22.47
N GLN A 449 12.48 -8.73 -21.69
CA GLN A 449 12.87 -9.84 -20.82
C GLN A 449 13.46 -11.02 -21.64
N LYS A 450 12.72 -11.47 -22.69
CA LYS A 450 13.19 -12.59 -23.53
C LYS A 450 14.56 -12.29 -24.15
N LYS A 451 14.83 -11.04 -24.54
CA LYS A 451 16.11 -10.64 -25.12
C LYS A 451 17.25 -10.70 -24.08
N LYS A 452 17.04 -10.15 -22.88
CA LYS A 452 18.05 -10.19 -21.81
C LYS A 452 18.36 -11.63 -21.34
N THR A 453 17.32 -12.46 -21.18
CA THR A 453 17.52 -13.88 -20.81
C THR A 453 18.31 -14.63 -21.89
N HIS A 454 18.08 -14.32 -23.18
CA HIS A 454 18.81 -14.94 -24.28
C HIS A 454 20.26 -14.45 -24.35
N GLU A 455 20.51 -13.15 -24.15
CA GLU A 455 21.86 -12.58 -24.06
C GLU A 455 22.62 -13.13 -22.85
N GLY A 456 22.01 -13.21 -21.66
CA GLY A 456 22.62 -13.79 -20.47
C GLY A 456 22.92 -15.28 -20.61
N LEU A 457 22.08 -16.06 -21.32
CA LEU A 457 22.36 -17.47 -21.64
C LEU A 457 23.52 -17.65 -22.64
N LEU A 458 23.67 -16.71 -23.59
CA LEU A 458 24.80 -16.70 -24.49
C LEU A 458 26.10 -16.38 -23.77
N ASP A 459 26.10 -15.33 -22.92
CA ASP A 459 27.25 -14.97 -22.10
C ASP A 459 27.66 -16.09 -21.13
N LEU A 460 26.69 -16.79 -20.54
CA LEU A 460 26.97 -17.94 -19.68
C LEU A 460 27.55 -19.14 -20.45
N LYS A 461 27.06 -19.42 -21.66
CA LYS A 461 27.61 -20.45 -22.54
C LYS A 461 29.04 -20.12 -22.93
N ASP A 462 29.32 -18.91 -23.34
CA ASP A 462 30.64 -18.44 -23.74
C ASP A 462 31.60 -18.48 -22.54
N PHE A 463 31.15 -18.09 -21.34
CA PHE A 463 31.93 -18.20 -20.10
C PHE A 463 32.26 -19.67 -19.76
N ILE A 464 31.24 -20.56 -19.80
CA ILE A 464 31.45 -22.00 -19.52
C ILE A 464 32.39 -22.63 -20.55
N GLN A 465 32.27 -22.25 -21.83
CA GLN A 465 33.11 -22.74 -22.90
C GLN A 465 34.57 -22.29 -22.72
N HIS A 466 34.77 -21.03 -22.36
CA HIS A 466 36.11 -20.48 -22.03
C HIS A 466 36.74 -21.18 -20.83
N GLU A 467 35.99 -21.42 -19.77
CA GLU A 467 36.51 -22.15 -18.58
C GLU A 467 36.84 -23.61 -18.86
N LEU A 468 36.08 -24.27 -19.74
CA LEU A 468 36.35 -25.64 -20.18
C LEU A 468 37.59 -25.70 -21.06
N GLU A 469 37.85 -24.72 -21.90
CA GLU A 469 39.08 -24.62 -22.71
C GLU A 469 40.30 -24.35 -21.84
N GLU A 470 40.22 -23.43 -20.87
CA GLU A 470 41.30 -23.21 -19.89
C GLU A 470 41.63 -24.48 -19.08
N ARG A 471 40.62 -25.26 -18.69
CA ARG A 471 40.84 -26.53 -17.97
C ARG A 471 41.47 -27.63 -18.87
N LYS A 472 41.20 -27.61 -20.18
CA LYS A 472 41.88 -28.52 -21.15
C LYS A 472 43.34 -28.15 -21.34
N ILE A 473 43.68 -26.87 -21.43
CA ILE A 473 45.06 -26.37 -21.55
C ILE A 473 45.87 -26.69 -20.30
N LYS A 474 45.26 -26.60 -19.09
CA LYS A 474 45.94 -26.96 -17.83
C LYS A 474 46.15 -28.48 -17.62
N LYS A 475 45.45 -29.35 -18.37
CA LYS A 475 45.56 -30.79 -18.29
C LYS A 475 46.60 -31.43 -19.24
N HIS A 476 47.08 -30.67 -20.23
CA HIS A 476 48.15 -31.08 -21.14
C HIS A 476 49.16 -29.94 -21.25
N PRO A 477 50.06 -29.76 -20.24
CA PRO A 477 51.26 -29.00 -20.44
C PRO A 477 52.21 -29.89 -21.23
N ASP A 478 52.58 -29.45 -22.45
CA ASP A 478 53.66 -30.08 -23.24
C ASP A 478 55.00 -30.07 -22.49
#